data_782e86c6229efeb1495bb699ff097472
#
_entry.id   782e86c6229efeb1495bb699ff097472
#
_cell.length_a   1.000
_cell.length_b   1.000
_cell.length_c   1.000
_cell.angle_alpha   90.00
_cell.angle_beta   90.00
_cell.angle_gamma   90.00
#
_symmetry.space_group_name_H-M   'P 1'
#
loop_
_entity.id
_entity.type
_entity.pdbx_description
1 polymer ?
#
loop_
_entity_poly.entity_id
_entity_poly.type
_entity_poly.pdbx_seq_one_letter_code
_entity_poly.pdbx_strand_id
1 'polypeptide(L)'
;MRIAGAISVSLLAVLFLAGCGGYTNQSLYPDEIKSIYVEMFDNTTFQRDLEYDLTDAIAKRIDAETPYRIVTDKSRADTVLSGKITGIGGTALTIDRDTGRPLENQAEITAVFSWKNLKTGQYLVENASLTTPAGYSEFEQQSFEYASRTATS
;
A
#
# COMPACT_ATOMS: atom_id res chain seq x y z
N MET A 1 -49.12 39.59 5.96
CA MET A 1 -48.42 38.46 6.63
C MET A 1 -48.16 37.23 5.75
N ARG A 2 -48.77 37.08 4.59
CA ARG A 2 -48.57 35.91 3.69
C ARG A 2 -47.32 35.99 2.77
N ILE A 3 -46.89 37.21 2.43
CA ILE A 3 -45.76 37.44 1.52
C ILE A 3 -44.41 37.22 2.21
N ALA A 4 -44.28 37.54 3.50
CA ALA A 4 -43.05 37.34 4.26
C ALA A 4 -42.67 35.84 4.43
N GLY A 5 -43.69 34.95 4.57
CA GLY A 5 -43.49 33.51 4.66
C GLY A 5 -43.01 32.89 3.36
N ALA A 6 -43.47 33.36 2.21
CA ALA A 6 -43.06 32.84 0.90
C ALA A 6 -41.59 33.20 0.58
N ILE A 7 -41.14 34.39 0.95
CA ILE A 7 -39.76 34.85 0.77
C ILE A 7 -38.79 34.03 1.65
N SER A 8 -39.20 33.73 2.90
CA SER A 8 -38.36 32.93 3.83
C SER A 8 -38.20 31.50 3.39
N VAL A 9 -39.22 30.85 2.84
CA VAL A 9 -39.15 29.49 2.29
C VAL A 9 -38.31 29.42 1.01
N SER A 10 -38.44 30.45 0.16
CA SER A 10 -37.64 30.54 -1.07
C SER A 10 -36.14 30.74 -0.79
N LEU A 11 -35.80 31.54 0.23
CA LEU A 11 -34.41 31.77 0.64
C LEU A 11 -33.77 30.50 1.24
N LEU A 12 -34.57 29.73 2.02
CA LEU A 12 -34.11 28.46 2.59
C LEU A 12 -33.85 27.38 1.52
N ALA A 13 -34.67 27.32 0.47
CA ALA A 13 -34.52 26.41 -0.64
C ALA A 13 -33.25 26.67 -1.48
N VAL A 14 -32.85 27.94 -1.62
CA VAL A 14 -31.62 28.33 -2.34
C VAL A 14 -30.37 27.93 -1.55
N LEU A 15 -30.41 27.93 -0.23
CA LEU A 15 -29.26 27.48 0.59
C LEU A 15 -28.96 25.97 0.46
N PHE A 16 -29.96 25.14 0.19
CA PHE A 16 -29.78 23.71 0.02
C PHE A 16 -29.18 23.30 -1.33
N LEU A 17 -29.19 24.16 -2.32
CA LEU A 17 -28.59 23.89 -3.66
C LEU A 17 -27.09 24.19 -3.74
N ALA A 18 -26.50 24.84 -2.76
CA ALA A 18 -25.08 25.20 -2.75
C ALA A 18 -24.15 24.11 -2.20
N GLY A 19 -24.67 22.94 -1.80
CA GLY A 19 -23.93 21.90 -1.06
C GLY A 19 -23.19 20.85 -1.87
N CYS A 20 -23.21 20.83 -3.20
CA CYS A 20 -22.60 19.76 -4.01
C CYS A 20 -21.35 20.18 -4.78
N GLY A 21 -20.51 21.05 -4.25
CA GLY A 21 -19.31 21.58 -4.93
C GLY A 21 -17.97 20.89 -4.60
N GLY A 22 -17.94 19.67 -4.06
CA GLY A 22 -16.72 19.09 -3.49
C GLY A 22 -16.17 17.79 -4.12
N TYR A 23 -16.75 17.29 -5.19
CA TYR A 23 -16.20 16.11 -5.89
C TYR A 23 -15.29 16.58 -7.04
N THR A 24 -13.99 16.66 -6.79
CA THR A 24 -13.00 16.80 -7.87
C THR A 24 -12.73 15.43 -8.46
N ASN A 25 -13.07 15.22 -9.71
CA ASN A 25 -12.67 14.07 -10.55
C ASN A 25 -11.18 14.14 -10.93
N GLN A 26 -10.34 14.64 -10.04
CA GLN A 26 -8.91 14.68 -10.29
C GLN A 26 -8.35 13.29 -10.10
N SER A 27 -7.75 12.72 -11.15
CA SER A 27 -7.05 11.45 -11.09
C SER A 27 -6.03 11.49 -9.95
N LEU A 28 -6.03 10.46 -9.09
CA LEU A 28 -5.02 10.30 -8.03
C LEU A 28 -3.63 10.03 -8.62
N TYR A 29 -3.58 9.73 -9.92
CA TYR A 29 -2.38 9.34 -10.64
C TYR A 29 -1.92 10.46 -11.57
N PRO A 30 -0.64 10.88 -11.52
CA PRO A 30 -0.09 11.84 -12.47
C PRO A 30 -0.17 11.34 -13.91
N ASP A 31 -0.82 12.10 -14.80
CA ASP A 31 -0.99 11.74 -16.22
C ASP A 31 0.35 11.67 -17.00
N GLU A 32 1.39 12.27 -16.46
CA GLU A 32 2.73 12.31 -17.07
C GLU A 32 3.50 10.98 -16.91
N ILE A 33 3.08 10.12 -15.97
CA ILE A 33 3.69 8.82 -15.68
C ILE A 33 2.82 7.74 -16.29
N LYS A 34 3.40 6.95 -17.19
CA LYS A 34 2.70 5.84 -17.86
C LYS A 34 3.33 4.48 -17.60
N SER A 35 4.59 4.46 -17.22
CA SER A 35 5.34 3.23 -17.04
C SER A 35 6.23 3.25 -15.80
N ILE A 36 6.30 2.09 -15.15
CA ILE A 36 7.10 1.87 -13.95
C ILE A 36 8.00 0.65 -14.18
N TYR A 37 9.27 0.79 -13.87
CA TYR A 37 10.18 -0.32 -13.68
C TYR A 37 10.27 -0.63 -12.19
N VAL A 38 9.92 -1.85 -11.80
CA VAL A 38 10.08 -2.33 -10.42
C VAL A 38 11.43 -3.04 -10.35
N GLU A 39 12.35 -2.43 -9.61
CA GLU A 39 13.67 -3.00 -9.35
C GLU A 39 13.53 -4.13 -8.33
N MET A 40 14.32 -5.20 -8.47
CA MET A 40 14.35 -6.26 -7.47
C MET A 40 14.68 -5.65 -6.10
N PHE A 41 13.84 -5.91 -5.12
CA PHE A 41 14.09 -5.44 -3.76
C PHE A 41 15.29 -6.14 -3.15
N ASP A 42 16.16 -5.38 -2.50
CA ASP A 42 17.25 -5.94 -1.72
C ASP A 42 16.70 -6.60 -0.45
N ASN A 43 17.30 -7.69 -0.03
CA ASN A 43 16.93 -8.37 1.20
C ASN A 43 18.12 -8.37 2.18
N THR A 44 17.97 -7.64 3.27
CA THR A 44 18.98 -7.56 4.34
C THR A 44 18.67 -8.50 5.52
N THR A 45 17.61 -9.32 5.39
CA THR A 45 17.18 -10.24 6.43
C THR A 45 17.78 -11.64 6.22
N PHE A 46 17.57 -12.52 7.20
CA PHE A 46 18.05 -13.91 7.14
C PHE A 46 17.16 -14.83 6.28
N GLN A 47 15.91 -14.42 5.99
CA GLN A 47 14.97 -15.21 5.20
C GLN A 47 15.14 -14.95 3.72
N ARG A 48 15.47 -15.98 2.98
CA ARG A 48 15.72 -15.91 1.53
C ARG A 48 14.40 -15.97 0.75
N ASP A 49 14.48 -15.53 -0.49
CA ASP A 49 13.41 -15.56 -1.51
C ASP A 49 12.26 -14.56 -1.27
N LEU A 50 12.18 -13.89 -0.12
CA LEU A 50 11.17 -12.86 0.12
C LEU A 50 11.30 -11.66 -0.82
N GLU A 51 12.50 -11.35 -1.27
CA GLU A 51 12.76 -10.29 -2.26
C GLU A 51 12.05 -10.58 -3.58
N TYR A 52 11.99 -11.84 -4.00
CA TYR A 52 11.27 -12.24 -5.21
C TYR A 52 9.76 -12.15 -5.01
N ASP A 53 9.26 -12.73 -3.91
CA ASP A 53 7.84 -12.72 -3.59
C ASP A 53 7.31 -11.29 -3.46
N LEU A 54 8.02 -10.41 -2.73
CA LEU A 54 7.63 -9.02 -2.54
C LEU A 54 7.66 -8.24 -3.86
N THR A 55 8.74 -8.38 -4.65
CA THR A 55 8.87 -7.65 -5.92
C THR A 55 7.78 -8.06 -6.90
N ASP A 56 7.49 -9.35 -7.02
CA ASP A 56 6.45 -9.89 -7.89
C ASP A 56 5.06 -9.44 -7.44
N ALA A 57 4.78 -9.50 -6.12
CA ALA A 57 3.52 -9.04 -5.57
C ALA A 57 3.28 -7.54 -5.79
N ILE A 58 4.29 -6.71 -5.57
CA ILE A 58 4.21 -5.26 -5.83
C ILE A 58 3.95 -5.01 -7.33
N ALA A 59 4.68 -5.68 -8.23
CA ALA A 59 4.49 -5.51 -9.66
C ALA A 59 3.06 -5.88 -10.09
N LYS A 60 2.55 -7.03 -9.64
CA LYS A 60 1.17 -7.47 -9.91
C LYS A 60 0.13 -6.49 -9.38
N ARG A 61 0.36 -5.96 -8.18
CA ARG A 61 -0.57 -5.01 -7.56
C ARG A 61 -0.60 -3.67 -8.27
N ILE A 62 0.55 -3.17 -8.70
CA ILE A 62 0.64 -1.95 -9.52
C ILE A 62 -0.11 -2.16 -10.83
N ASP A 63 0.09 -3.28 -11.52
CA ASP A 63 -0.58 -3.58 -12.79
C ASP A 63 -2.10 -3.72 -12.64
N ALA A 64 -2.56 -4.31 -11.54
CA ALA A 64 -3.98 -4.54 -11.28
C ALA A 64 -4.74 -3.30 -10.76
N GLU A 65 -4.10 -2.46 -9.95
CA GLU A 65 -4.77 -1.39 -9.21
C GLU A 65 -4.45 0.02 -9.73
N THR A 66 -3.50 0.16 -10.66
CA THR A 66 -3.07 1.45 -11.18
C THR A 66 -3.13 1.49 -12.71
N PRO A 67 -3.22 2.68 -13.31
CA PRO A 67 -3.17 2.83 -14.77
C PRO A 67 -1.74 2.68 -15.35
N TYR A 68 -0.75 2.40 -14.50
CA TYR A 68 0.64 2.32 -14.91
C TYR A 68 0.99 0.97 -15.51
N ARG A 69 1.78 0.98 -16.57
CA ARG A 69 2.29 -0.24 -17.19
C ARG A 69 3.62 -0.64 -16.57
N ILE A 70 3.75 -1.89 -16.16
CA ILE A 70 5.04 -2.45 -15.75
C ILE A 70 5.90 -2.73 -16.98
N VAL A 71 7.13 -2.29 -16.95
CA VAL A 71 8.15 -2.54 -18.00
C VAL A 71 9.34 -3.26 -17.39
N THR A 72 9.93 -4.14 -18.20
CA THR A 72 11.09 -4.96 -17.80
C THR A 72 12.45 -4.29 -18.07
N ASP A 73 12.43 -3.19 -18.81
CA ASP A 73 13.64 -2.45 -19.17
C ASP A 73 13.60 -1.05 -18.51
N LYS A 74 14.52 -0.80 -17.59
CA LYS A 74 14.65 0.45 -16.86
C LYS A 74 14.84 1.67 -17.78
N SER A 75 15.50 1.48 -18.93
CA SER A 75 15.75 2.56 -19.88
C SER A 75 14.48 3.06 -20.58
N ARG A 76 13.43 2.24 -20.59
CA ARG A 76 12.14 2.52 -21.22
C ARG A 76 11.06 2.97 -20.23
N ALA A 77 11.39 3.00 -18.93
CA ALA A 77 10.48 3.38 -17.88
C ALA A 77 10.44 4.90 -17.67
N ASP A 78 9.28 5.42 -17.34
CA ASP A 78 9.14 6.81 -16.87
C ASP A 78 9.64 6.95 -15.43
N THR A 79 9.41 5.91 -14.63
CA THR A 79 9.75 5.89 -13.20
C THR A 79 10.36 4.56 -12.79
N VAL A 80 11.09 4.57 -11.67
CA VAL A 80 11.62 3.38 -11.02
C VAL A 80 11.16 3.32 -9.57
N LEU A 81 10.68 2.15 -9.18
CA LEU A 81 10.42 1.79 -7.80
C LEU A 81 11.55 0.87 -7.34
N SER A 82 12.25 1.24 -6.30
CA SER A 82 13.32 0.45 -5.69
C SER A 82 13.18 0.43 -4.19
N GLY A 83 13.67 -0.62 -3.55
CA GLY A 83 13.55 -0.73 -2.10
C GLY A 83 14.35 -1.87 -1.52
N LYS A 84 14.22 -2.05 -0.22
CA LYS A 84 14.88 -3.14 0.52
C LYS A 84 14.00 -3.62 1.66
N ILE A 85 14.04 -4.91 1.93
CA ILE A 85 13.49 -5.53 3.13
C ILE A 85 14.50 -5.33 4.25
N THR A 86 14.08 -4.60 5.29
CA THR A 86 14.97 -4.20 6.40
C THR A 86 14.71 -4.98 7.67
N GLY A 87 13.53 -5.57 7.79
CA GLY A 87 13.15 -6.28 9.00
C GLY A 87 12.16 -7.39 8.74
N ILE A 88 12.33 -8.44 9.50
CA ILE A 88 11.39 -9.54 9.67
C ILE A 88 11.25 -9.76 11.16
N GLY A 89 10.04 -9.79 11.65
CA GLY A 89 9.75 -9.98 13.06
C GLY A 89 8.54 -10.89 13.24
N GLY A 90 8.32 -11.28 14.49
CA GLY A 90 7.13 -12.01 14.89
C GLY A 90 6.80 -11.71 16.34
N THR A 91 5.50 -11.60 16.61
CA THR A 91 4.98 -11.33 17.96
C THR A 91 3.83 -12.27 18.25
N ALA A 92 3.81 -12.81 19.50
CA ALA A 92 2.65 -13.58 19.96
C ALA A 92 1.47 -12.63 20.22
N LEU A 93 0.36 -12.85 19.54
CA LEU A 93 -0.88 -12.08 19.72
C LEU A 93 -1.70 -12.61 20.90
N THR A 94 -1.77 -13.93 21.02
CA THR A 94 -2.56 -14.59 22.06
C THR A 94 -1.72 -15.68 22.71
N ILE A 95 -1.74 -15.74 24.03
CA ILE A 95 -1.04 -16.75 24.84
C ILE A 95 -2.07 -17.54 25.62
N ASP A 96 -1.99 -18.86 25.57
CA ASP A 96 -2.73 -19.76 26.43
C ASP A 96 -2.34 -19.53 27.91
N ARG A 97 -3.30 -19.24 28.73
CA ARG A 97 -3.08 -18.88 30.15
C ARG A 97 -2.63 -20.06 31.01
N ASP A 98 -2.97 -21.28 30.60
CA ASP A 98 -2.70 -22.48 31.37
C ASP A 98 -1.35 -23.09 31.01
N THR A 99 -0.97 -23.01 29.75
CA THR A 99 0.26 -23.61 29.23
C THR A 99 1.36 -22.60 28.91
N GLY A 100 1.05 -21.31 28.85
CA GLY A 100 1.97 -20.25 28.46
C GLY A 100 2.40 -20.30 26.97
N ARG A 101 1.74 -21.12 26.15
CA ARG A 101 2.06 -21.27 24.72
C ARG A 101 1.37 -20.20 23.86
N PRO A 102 2.05 -19.69 22.84
CA PRO A 102 1.39 -18.84 21.84
C PRO A 102 0.30 -19.63 21.11
N LEU A 103 -0.90 -19.09 21.03
CA LEU A 103 -2.00 -19.62 20.24
C LEU A 103 -2.04 -19.00 18.86
N GLU A 104 -1.78 -17.69 18.81
CA GLU A 104 -1.72 -16.92 17.58
C GLU A 104 -0.44 -16.09 17.57
N ASN A 105 0.22 -16.09 16.44
CA ASN A 105 1.40 -15.29 16.18
C ASN A 105 1.16 -14.36 14.99
N GLN A 106 1.90 -13.27 14.96
CA GLN A 106 1.92 -12.33 13.86
C GLN A 106 3.33 -12.24 13.30
N ALA A 107 3.49 -12.50 12.00
CA ALA A 107 4.71 -12.16 11.29
C ALA A 107 4.62 -10.71 10.80
N GLU A 108 5.73 -10.00 10.81
CA GLU A 108 5.82 -8.63 10.31
C GLU A 108 6.99 -8.51 9.33
N ILE A 109 6.73 -7.91 8.18
CA ILE A 109 7.76 -7.57 7.21
C ILE A 109 7.85 -6.06 7.11
N THR A 110 9.05 -5.52 7.31
CA THR A 110 9.34 -4.10 7.15
C THR A 110 10.18 -3.90 5.90
N ALA A 111 9.68 -3.08 4.99
CA ALA A 111 10.39 -2.66 3.79
C ALA A 111 10.51 -1.14 3.73
N VAL A 112 11.64 -0.67 3.20
CA VAL A 112 11.86 0.75 2.88
C VAL A 112 11.96 0.85 1.37
N PHE A 113 11.24 1.82 0.78
CA PHE A 113 11.21 1.98 -0.67
C PHE A 113 11.28 3.45 -1.10
N SER A 114 11.70 3.65 -2.32
CA SER A 114 11.74 4.95 -2.98
C SER A 114 11.18 4.84 -4.39
N TRP A 115 10.41 5.83 -4.79
CA TRP A 115 9.84 5.94 -6.13
C TRP A 115 10.38 7.20 -6.80
N LYS A 116 11.12 7.03 -7.90
CA LYS A 116 11.84 8.10 -8.57
C LYS A 116 11.38 8.26 -10.02
N ASN A 117 11.16 9.50 -10.43
CA ASN A 117 10.94 9.84 -11.83
C ASN A 117 12.30 9.85 -12.56
N LEU A 118 12.43 9.03 -13.61
CA LEU A 118 13.68 8.89 -14.37
C LEU A 118 13.91 10.05 -15.34
N LYS A 119 12.85 10.75 -15.76
CA LYS A 119 12.96 11.90 -16.66
C LYS A 119 13.40 13.17 -15.95
N THR A 120 12.85 13.42 -14.78
CA THR A 120 13.16 14.63 -13.98
C THR A 120 14.25 14.42 -12.95
N GLY A 121 14.52 13.16 -12.59
CA GLY A 121 15.44 12.80 -11.52
C GLY A 121 14.88 13.02 -10.10
N GLN A 122 13.64 13.50 -9.97
CA GLN A 122 13.00 13.79 -8.68
C GLN A 122 12.42 12.53 -8.05
N TYR A 123 12.46 12.45 -6.72
CA TYR A 123 11.76 11.45 -5.96
C TYR A 123 10.29 11.86 -5.79
N LEU A 124 9.38 10.97 -6.15
CA LEU A 124 7.96 11.09 -5.88
C LEU A 124 7.66 10.61 -4.46
N VAL A 125 8.38 9.58 -4.05
CA VAL A 125 8.42 9.06 -2.68
C VAL A 125 9.88 8.75 -2.37
N GLU A 126 10.36 9.17 -1.21
CA GLU A 126 11.74 8.95 -0.80
C GLU A 126 11.79 8.28 0.56
N ASN A 127 12.48 7.12 0.63
CA ASN A 127 12.72 6.38 1.87
C ASN A 127 11.47 6.14 2.73
N ALA A 128 10.33 5.86 2.09
CA ALA A 128 9.12 5.50 2.83
C ALA A 128 9.27 4.11 3.44
N SER A 129 8.85 3.97 4.69
CA SER A 129 8.85 2.69 5.39
C SER A 129 7.42 2.16 5.51
N LEU A 130 7.26 0.89 5.18
CA LEU A 130 6.01 0.16 5.34
C LEU A 130 6.25 -1.11 6.15
N THR A 131 5.41 -1.35 7.13
CA THR A 131 5.38 -2.61 7.87
C THR A 131 4.03 -3.27 7.62
N THR A 132 4.07 -4.50 7.10
CA THR A 132 2.88 -5.29 6.82
C THR A 132 2.82 -6.49 7.77
N PRO A 133 1.78 -6.60 8.61
CA PRO A 133 1.57 -7.75 9.47
C PRO A 133 0.80 -8.86 8.75
N ALA A 134 1.11 -10.12 9.08
CA ALA A 134 0.32 -11.29 8.72
C ALA A 134 0.19 -12.23 9.92
N GLY A 135 -1.04 -12.49 10.34
CA GLY A 135 -1.33 -13.44 11.41
C GLY A 135 -1.15 -14.88 10.95
N TYR A 136 -0.66 -15.74 11.83
CA TYR A 136 -0.62 -17.20 11.64
C TYR A 136 -0.85 -17.93 12.95
N SER A 137 -1.37 -19.15 12.86
CA SER A 137 -1.63 -20.00 14.01
C SER A 137 -0.78 -21.26 13.95
N GLU A 138 0.06 -21.47 14.95
CA GLU A 138 0.82 -22.72 15.07
C GLU A 138 -0.09 -23.92 15.36
N PHE A 139 -1.24 -23.67 15.98
CA PHE A 139 -2.23 -24.71 16.25
C PHE A 139 -2.85 -25.29 14.97
N GLU A 140 -2.99 -24.47 13.92
CA GLU A 140 -3.44 -24.88 12.59
C GLU A 140 -2.32 -25.38 11.68
N GLN A 141 -1.14 -25.66 12.26
CA GLN A 141 0.07 -26.08 11.53
C GLN A 141 0.57 -25.04 10.51
N GLN A 142 0.21 -23.79 10.68
CA GLN A 142 0.76 -22.67 9.91
C GLN A 142 2.16 -22.36 10.41
N SER A 143 3.05 -21.99 9.51
CA SER A 143 4.41 -21.63 9.85
C SER A 143 4.66 -20.12 9.70
N PHE A 144 5.68 -19.62 10.40
CA PHE A 144 6.17 -18.26 10.23
C PHE A 144 6.54 -17.97 8.76
N GLU A 145 7.09 -18.96 8.06
CA GLU A 145 7.43 -18.85 6.63
C GLU A 145 6.17 -18.64 5.77
N TYR A 146 5.09 -19.37 6.04
CA TYR A 146 3.80 -19.16 5.36
C TYR A 146 3.26 -17.76 5.60
N ALA A 147 3.28 -17.30 6.85
CA ALA A 147 2.77 -15.97 7.20
C ALA A 147 3.63 -14.85 6.59
N SER A 148 4.95 -14.99 6.55
CA SER A 148 5.83 -14.00 5.94
C SER A 148 5.59 -13.86 4.43
N ARG A 149 5.33 -14.95 3.72
CA ARG A 149 4.93 -14.94 2.30
C ARG A 149 3.56 -14.32 2.10
N THR A 150 2.60 -14.58 3.01
CA THR A 150 1.28 -13.97 2.96
C THR A 150 1.33 -12.46 3.19
N ALA A 151 2.25 -11.99 4.03
CA ALA A 151 2.47 -10.55 4.25
C ALA A 151 3.03 -9.83 3.01
N THR A 152 3.59 -10.55 2.05
CA THR A 152 4.10 -9.98 0.77
C THR A 152 3.06 -9.99 -0.34
N SER A 153 1.93 -10.67 -0.17
CA SER A 153 0.84 -10.76 -1.18
C SER A 153 -0.11 -9.59 -1.06
#